data_38e9e2751ea6872d068832b1c98eb3ab
#
_entry.id   38e9e2751ea6872d068832b1c98eb3ab
#
_cell.length_a   1.000
_cell.length_b   1.000
_cell.length_c   1.000
_cell.angle_alpha   90.00
_cell.angle_beta   90.00
_cell.angle_gamma   90.00
#
_symmetry.space_group_name_H-M   'P 1'
#
loop_
_entity.id
_entity.type
_entity.pdbx_description
1 polymer ?
#
loop_
_entity_poly.entity_id
_entity_poly.type
_entity_poly.pdbx_seq_one_letter_code
_entity_poly.pdbx_strand_id
1 'polypeptide(L)'
;MYAVVVRGQAQDGKMEDLKNFIKNEAIPSLEVEGMISIGFCNPEENVNLGMVFLTDKEAADRFGEARNENIAKLQDILAGPPNVQEGEITLGKIYQEVTAEEREGDFVRVVFAKVGDAETAENFVKEKIFPIYNEAEGLRAAGFMVVDGEAISWNFWDSEEAANVVVPKFNEELSSAEEIFNEAPVAYMGTIYAGKNFIDITKGME
;
A
#
# COMPACT_ATOMS: atom_id res chain seq x y z
N MET A 1 -2.78 14.03 3.52
CA MET A 1 -2.01 13.15 2.60
C MET A 1 -2.94 12.23 1.84
N TYR A 2 -2.53 11.80 0.65
CA TYR A 2 -3.28 10.87 -0.20
C TYR A 2 -2.49 9.57 -0.42
N ALA A 3 -3.21 8.47 -0.54
CA ALA A 3 -2.65 7.20 -0.98
C ALA A 3 -3.35 6.72 -2.26
N VAL A 4 -2.59 6.11 -3.14
CA VAL A 4 -3.09 5.39 -4.31
C VAL A 4 -2.58 3.96 -4.21
N VAL A 5 -3.52 3.00 -4.21
CA VAL A 5 -3.22 1.57 -4.22
C VAL A 5 -3.66 0.99 -5.55
N VAL A 6 -2.74 0.38 -6.26
CA VAL A 6 -2.97 -0.19 -7.60
C VAL A 6 -2.74 -1.69 -7.54
N ARG A 7 -3.77 -2.48 -7.80
CA ARG A 7 -3.68 -3.94 -7.89
C ARG A 7 -3.89 -4.37 -9.33
N GLY A 8 -2.84 -4.88 -9.96
CA GLY A 8 -2.85 -5.40 -11.33
C GLY A 8 -2.59 -6.91 -11.36
N GLN A 9 -3.10 -7.57 -12.37
CA GLN A 9 -2.82 -8.96 -12.64
C GLN A 9 -2.06 -9.07 -13.97
N ALA A 10 -0.89 -9.68 -13.94
CA ALA A 10 -0.13 -9.99 -15.14
C ALA A 10 -0.75 -11.21 -15.85
N GLN A 11 -0.62 -11.27 -17.18
CA GLN A 11 -0.86 -12.48 -17.94
C GLN A 11 0.13 -13.57 -17.53
N ASP A 12 -0.22 -14.82 -17.74
CA ASP A 12 0.65 -15.97 -17.42
C ASP A 12 2.03 -15.83 -18.07
N GLY A 13 3.07 -15.94 -17.25
CA GLY A 13 4.46 -15.78 -17.65
C GLY A 13 4.93 -14.35 -17.92
N LYS A 14 4.09 -13.32 -17.67
CA LYS A 14 4.39 -11.91 -17.93
C LYS A 14 4.80 -11.09 -16.69
N MET A 15 4.89 -11.71 -15.52
CA MET A 15 5.23 -10.99 -14.30
C MET A 15 6.62 -10.36 -14.34
N GLU A 16 7.62 -11.05 -14.89
CA GLU A 16 8.97 -10.50 -15.01
C GLU A 16 9.04 -9.33 -16.03
N ASP A 17 8.27 -9.40 -17.12
CA ASP A 17 8.13 -8.28 -18.07
C ASP A 17 7.51 -7.06 -17.35
N LEU A 18 6.48 -7.28 -16.51
CA LEU A 18 5.83 -6.24 -15.71
C LEU A 18 6.81 -5.61 -14.71
N LYS A 19 7.55 -6.41 -13.95
CA LYS A 19 8.55 -5.92 -12.99
C LYS A 19 9.64 -5.08 -13.67
N ASN A 20 10.15 -5.55 -14.81
CA ASN A 20 11.15 -4.84 -15.60
C ASN A 20 10.62 -3.50 -16.11
N PHE A 21 9.38 -3.46 -16.62
CA PHE A 21 8.73 -2.22 -17.04
C PHE A 21 8.57 -1.26 -15.87
N ILE A 22 8.06 -1.73 -14.72
CA ILE A 22 7.86 -0.90 -13.52
C ILE A 22 9.19 -0.28 -13.06
N LYS A 23 10.24 -1.08 -12.96
CA LYS A 23 11.54 -0.62 -12.47
C LYS A 23 12.22 0.37 -13.41
N ASN A 24 12.21 0.08 -14.71
CA ASN A 24 13.03 0.80 -15.69
C ASN A 24 12.30 1.93 -16.41
N GLU A 25 10.96 1.88 -16.51
CA GLU A 25 10.17 2.84 -17.26
C GLU A 25 9.13 3.55 -16.39
N ALA A 26 8.32 2.80 -15.61
CA ALA A 26 7.20 3.39 -14.89
C ALA A 26 7.68 4.29 -13.74
N ILE A 27 8.50 3.81 -12.81
CA ILE A 27 8.96 4.62 -11.66
C ILE A 27 9.60 5.94 -12.12
N PRO A 28 10.53 5.96 -13.10
CA PRO A 28 11.10 7.22 -13.59
C PRO A 28 10.08 8.18 -14.21
N SER A 29 9.04 7.66 -14.87
CA SER A 29 8.02 8.47 -15.55
C SER A 29 6.84 8.87 -14.66
N LEU A 30 6.71 8.26 -13.49
CA LEU A 30 5.64 8.52 -12.52
C LEU A 30 6.00 9.63 -11.50
N GLU A 31 7.25 10.13 -11.52
CA GLU A 31 7.68 11.19 -10.61
C GLU A 31 6.94 12.49 -10.90
N VAL A 32 6.09 12.91 -9.98
CA VAL A 32 5.32 14.15 -10.04
C VAL A 32 5.56 15.01 -8.81
N GLU A 33 5.31 16.31 -8.92
CA GLU A 33 5.37 17.21 -7.76
C GLU A 33 4.37 16.76 -6.68
N GLY A 34 4.83 16.71 -5.43
CA GLY A 34 4.05 16.24 -4.29
C GLY A 34 4.12 14.73 -4.04
N MET A 35 4.95 14.00 -4.79
CA MET A 35 5.18 12.58 -4.51
C MET A 35 6.06 12.41 -3.28
N ILE A 36 5.60 11.58 -2.34
CA ILE A 36 6.32 11.22 -1.10
C ILE A 36 7.08 9.91 -1.29
N SER A 37 6.38 8.88 -1.72
CA SER A 37 6.94 7.53 -1.88
C SER A 37 6.13 6.70 -2.86
N ILE A 38 6.81 5.77 -3.53
CA ILE A 38 6.21 4.73 -4.37
C ILE A 38 6.86 3.38 -4.06
N GLY A 39 6.09 2.31 -4.09
CA GLY A 39 6.63 0.95 -3.92
C GLY A 39 5.75 -0.10 -4.56
N PHE A 40 6.38 -1.15 -5.08
CA PHE A 40 5.71 -2.28 -5.73
C PHE A 40 6.18 -3.60 -5.14
N CYS A 41 5.21 -4.49 -4.83
CA CYS A 41 5.48 -5.86 -4.43
C CYS A 41 4.68 -6.85 -5.28
N ASN A 42 5.10 -8.12 -5.23
CA ASN A 42 4.45 -9.22 -5.92
C ASN A 42 4.00 -10.24 -4.86
N PRO A 43 2.80 -10.07 -4.27
CA PRO A 43 2.33 -10.91 -3.18
C PRO A 43 1.92 -12.33 -3.62
N GLU A 44 1.56 -12.52 -4.89
CA GLU A 44 1.13 -13.78 -5.48
C GLU A 44 1.69 -13.90 -6.90
N GLU A 45 1.74 -15.09 -7.48
CA GLU A 45 2.42 -15.41 -8.74
C GLU A 45 2.17 -14.39 -9.87
N ASN A 46 0.91 -14.00 -10.09
CA ASN A 46 0.54 -13.06 -11.16
C ASN A 46 -0.05 -11.75 -10.64
N VAL A 47 0.03 -11.46 -9.33
CA VAL A 47 -0.50 -10.25 -8.72
C VAL A 47 0.61 -9.25 -8.46
N ASN A 48 0.47 -8.05 -8.98
CA ASN A 48 1.31 -6.90 -8.67
C ASN A 48 0.51 -5.88 -7.84
N LEU A 49 1.10 -5.43 -6.76
CA LEU A 49 0.52 -4.41 -5.89
C LEU A 49 1.46 -3.20 -5.82
N GLY A 50 0.96 -2.05 -6.25
CA GLY A 50 1.64 -0.77 -6.17
C GLY A 50 1.00 0.12 -5.11
N MET A 51 1.83 0.85 -4.36
CA MET A 51 1.39 1.83 -3.37
C MET A 51 2.14 3.13 -3.57
N VAL A 52 1.40 4.23 -3.60
CA VAL A 52 1.92 5.57 -3.82
C VAL A 52 1.36 6.50 -2.75
N PHE A 53 2.23 7.31 -2.18
CA PHE A 53 1.90 8.30 -1.18
C PHE A 53 2.20 9.70 -1.71
N LEU A 54 1.25 10.61 -1.52
CA LEU A 54 1.26 11.95 -2.10
C LEU A 54 0.85 12.99 -1.03
N THR A 55 1.30 14.21 -1.22
CA THR A 55 1.02 15.30 -0.26
C THR A 55 -0.46 15.65 -0.19
N ASP A 56 -1.16 15.63 -1.32
CA ASP A 56 -2.53 16.15 -1.47
C ASP A 56 -3.22 15.54 -2.69
N LYS A 57 -4.48 15.96 -2.90
CA LYS A 57 -5.30 15.50 -4.01
C LYS A 57 -4.79 15.97 -5.37
N GLU A 58 -4.26 17.18 -5.46
CA GLU A 58 -3.74 17.69 -6.73
C GLU A 58 -2.51 16.89 -7.20
N ALA A 59 -1.66 16.45 -6.26
CA ALA A 59 -0.58 15.52 -6.57
C ALA A 59 -1.11 14.16 -7.02
N ALA A 60 -2.21 13.66 -6.42
CA ALA A 60 -2.85 12.42 -6.82
C ALA A 60 -3.46 12.51 -8.22
N ASP A 61 -4.09 13.65 -8.58
CA ASP A 61 -4.64 13.89 -9.91
C ASP A 61 -3.50 13.88 -10.97
N ARG A 62 -2.37 14.57 -10.72
CA ARG A 62 -1.18 14.54 -11.60
C ARG A 62 -0.61 13.13 -11.76
N PHE A 63 -0.48 12.42 -10.64
CA PHE A 63 -0.05 11.01 -10.67
C PHE A 63 -1.01 10.14 -11.48
N GLY A 64 -2.32 10.36 -11.38
CA GLY A 64 -3.36 9.64 -12.12
C GLY A 64 -3.18 9.76 -13.64
N GLU A 65 -2.84 10.96 -14.14
CA GLU A 65 -2.55 11.18 -15.56
C GLU A 65 -1.33 10.38 -16.01
N ALA A 66 -0.19 10.51 -15.31
CA ALA A 66 1.04 9.78 -15.62
C ALA A 66 0.88 8.25 -15.50
N ARG A 67 0.12 7.78 -14.49
CA ARG A 67 -0.23 6.36 -14.33
C ARG A 67 -1.02 5.82 -15.51
N ASN A 68 -2.04 6.56 -15.98
CA ASN A 68 -2.88 6.12 -17.09
C ASN A 68 -2.07 5.97 -18.39
N GLU A 69 -1.10 6.86 -18.66
CA GLU A 69 -0.19 6.72 -19.79
C GLU A 69 0.67 5.45 -19.69
N ASN A 70 1.13 5.10 -18.48
CA ASN A 70 1.90 3.88 -18.27
C ASN A 70 1.04 2.61 -18.39
N ILE A 71 -0.19 2.62 -17.87
CA ILE A 71 -1.14 1.50 -18.02
C ILE A 71 -1.43 1.24 -19.50
N ALA A 72 -1.56 2.27 -20.33
CA ALA A 72 -1.79 2.11 -21.75
C ALA A 72 -0.67 1.35 -22.49
N LYS A 73 0.57 1.38 -21.98
CA LYS A 73 1.71 0.62 -22.52
C LYS A 73 1.72 -0.86 -22.09
N LEU A 74 0.92 -1.23 -21.09
CA LEU A 74 0.91 -2.55 -20.47
C LEU A 74 -0.17 -3.50 -21.02
N GLN A 75 -0.84 -3.17 -22.11
CA GLN A 75 -1.97 -3.94 -22.65
C GLN A 75 -1.62 -5.40 -22.99
N ASP A 76 -0.37 -5.65 -23.43
CA ASP A 76 0.13 -6.99 -23.76
C ASP A 76 0.74 -7.74 -22.56
N ILE A 77 0.79 -7.09 -21.39
CA ILE A 77 1.40 -7.62 -20.18
C ILE A 77 0.33 -7.89 -19.12
N LEU A 78 -0.66 -6.99 -18.97
CA LEU A 78 -1.74 -7.14 -18.00
C LEU A 78 -2.87 -8.03 -18.54
N ALA A 79 -3.44 -8.85 -17.64
CA ALA A 79 -4.61 -9.69 -17.95
C ALA A 79 -5.92 -8.88 -18.07
N GLY A 80 -5.91 -7.63 -17.63
CA GLY A 80 -7.04 -6.71 -17.69
C GLY A 80 -6.69 -5.37 -17.04
N PRO A 81 -7.63 -4.42 -16.98
CA PRO A 81 -7.40 -3.14 -16.32
C PRO A 81 -7.11 -3.36 -14.83
N PRO A 82 -6.10 -2.67 -14.26
CA PRO A 82 -5.83 -2.76 -12.83
C PRO A 82 -6.97 -2.14 -12.01
N ASN A 83 -7.18 -2.67 -10.81
CA ASN A 83 -8.01 -2.04 -9.81
C ASN A 83 -7.20 -0.90 -9.15
N VAL A 84 -7.79 0.28 -9.05
CA VAL A 84 -7.17 1.47 -8.45
C VAL A 84 -8.07 2.00 -7.36
N GLN A 85 -7.53 2.10 -6.15
CA GLN A 85 -8.16 2.74 -5.00
C GLN A 85 -7.35 4.00 -4.67
N GLU A 86 -8.02 5.14 -4.57
CA GLU A 86 -7.39 6.44 -4.32
C GLU A 86 -8.19 7.19 -3.27
N GLY A 87 -7.53 7.67 -2.21
CA GLY A 87 -8.21 8.37 -1.15
C GLY A 87 -7.30 9.11 -0.18
N GLU A 88 -7.94 9.90 0.67
CA GLU A 88 -7.28 10.56 1.79
C GLU A 88 -6.88 9.55 2.86
N ILE A 89 -5.67 9.68 3.38
CA ILE A 89 -5.19 8.90 4.51
C ILE A 89 -5.84 9.47 5.76
N THR A 90 -6.74 8.70 6.39
CA THR A 90 -7.45 9.15 7.61
C THR A 90 -6.67 8.83 8.88
N LEU A 91 -5.91 7.74 8.89
CA LEU A 91 -4.98 7.41 9.96
C LEU A 91 -3.62 7.04 9.35
N GLY A 92 -2.55 7.60 9.91
CA GLY A 92 -1.20 7.29 9.46
C GLY A 92 -0.17 7.60 10.53
N LYS A 93 0.94 6.85 10.55
CA LYS A 93 2.05 7.10 11.44
C LYS A 93 3.35 6.55 10.90
N ILE A 94 4.40 7.33 11.04
CA ILE A 94 5.78 6.95 10.75
C ILE A 94 6.48 6.57 12.06
N TYR A 95 6.97 5.34 12.14
CA TYR A 95 7.61 4.78 13.33
C TYR A 95 9.14 4.86 13.27
N GLN A 96 9.70 4.85 12.05
CA GLN A 96 11.14 5.00 11.81
C GLN A 96 11.37 6.10 10.77
N GLU A 97 12.49 6.82 10.89
CA GLU A 97 12.91 7.77 9.88
C GLU A 97 13.24 7.02 8.58
N VAL A 98 12.84 7.61 7.46
CA VAL A 98 13.06 7.06 6.13
C VAL A 98 13.70 8.15 5.27
N THR A 99 14.83 7.85 4.68
CA THR A 99 15.55 8.77 3.78
C THR A 99 15.03 8.73 2.35
N ALA A 100 15.25 9.82 1.61
CA ALA A 100 14.99 9.89 0.18
C ALA A 100 15.96 8.97 -0.57
N GLU A 101 15.56 7.73 -0.84
CA GLU A 101 16.37 6.69 -1.46
C GLU A 101 15.51 5.65 -2.18
N GLU A 102 16.16 4.77 -2.94
CA GLU A 102 15.48 3.61 -3.51
C GLU A 102 15.01 2.65 -2.40
N ARG A 103 13.80 2.13 -2.58
CA ARG A 103 13.17 1.17 -1.66
C ARG A 103 13.14 -0.20 -2.30
N GLU A 104 14.06 -1.05 -1.87
CA GLU A 104 14.02 -2.47 -2.16
C GLU A 104 14.26 -3.24 -0.86
N GLY A 105 13.55 -4.36 -0.69
CA GLY A 105 13.74 -5.24 0.46
C GLY A 105 12.81 -4.98 1.65
N ASP A 106 12.14 -3.83 1.74
CA ASP A 106 11.10 -3.62 2.76
C ASP A 106 9.98 -4.64 2.57
N PHE A 107 9.45 -5.16 3.67
CA PHE A 107 8.28 -6.03 3.63
C PHE A 107 7.01 -5.22 3.85
N VAL A 108 5.99 -5.47 3.05
CA VAL A 108 4.69 -4.78 3.14
C VAL A 108 3.55 -5.77 3.33
N ARG A 109 2.59 -5.38 4.15
CA ARG A 109 1.28 -6.03 4.26
C ARG A 109 0.20 -5.01 3.95
N VAL A 110 -0.72 -5.35 3.06
CA VAL A 110 -1.90 -4.53 2.71
C VAL A 110 -3.15 -5.37 2.92
N VAL A 111 -4.12 -4.83 3.62
CA VAL A 111 -5.40 -5.50 3.90
C VAL A 111 -6.52 -4.71 3.28
N PHE A 112 -7.38 -5.40 2.55
CA PHE A 112 -8.62 -4.88 1.98
C PHE A 112 -9.79 -5.51 2.72
N ALA A 113 -10.74 -4.68 3.15
CA ALA A 113 -11.94 -5.15 3.84
C ALA A 113 -13.18 -4.35 3.40
N LYS A 114 -14.25 -5.02 3.04
CA LYS A 114 -15.55 -4.38 2.78
C LYS A 114 -16.17 -3.98 4.11
N VAL A 115 -16.51 -2.69 4.26
CA VAL A 115 -17.08 -2.13 5.48
C VAL A 115 -18.44 -1.50 5.22
N GLY A 116 -19.31 -1.60 6.22
CA GLY A 116 -20.64 -0.98 6.16
C GLY A 116 -20.61 0.50 6.56
N ASP A 117 -19.71 0.85 7.46
CA ASP A 117 -19.55 2.20 8.00
C ASP A 117 -18.06 2.56 8.16
N ALA A 118 -17.65 3.66 7.52
CA ALA A 118 -16.25 4.09 7.50
C ALA A 118 -15.75 4.56 8.87
N GLU A 119 -16.58 5.26 9.64
CA GLU A 119 -16.24 5.78 10.97
C GLU A 119 -16.03 4.63 11.96
N THR A 120 -16.88 3.61 11.93
CA THR A 120 -16.75 2.41 12.75
C THR A 120 -15.45 1.66 12.42
N ALA A 121 -15.12 1.50 11.14
CA ALA A 121 -13.89 0.86 10.71
C ALA A 121 -12.64 1.65 11.14
N GLU A 122 -12.66 2.97 10.99
CA GLU A 122 -11.58 3.85 11.43
C GLU A 122 -11.36 3.78 12.95
N ASN A 123 -12.43 3.86 13.74
CA ASN A 123 -12.37 3.74 15.19
C ASN A 123 -11.80 2.38 15.62
N PHE A 124 -12.22 1.28 14.97
CA PHE A 124 -11.64 -0.04 15.22
C PHE A 124 -10.13 -0.07 14.96
N VAL A 125 -9.69 0.45 13.83
CA VAL A 125 -8.25 0.48 13.50
C VAL A 125 -7.48 1.34 14.53
N LYS A 126 -8.01 2.50 14.89
CA LYS A 126 -7.40 3.40 15.86
C LYS A 126 -7.30 2.79 17.28
N GLU A 127 -8.35 2.12 17.74
CA GLU A 127 -8.43 1.61 19.11
C GLU A 127 -7.84 0.22 19.28
N LYS A 128 -7.84 -0.61 18.24
CA LYS A 128 -7.42 -2.02 18.31
C LYS A 128 -6.13 -2.31 17.54
N ILE A 129 -5.94 -1.73 16.36
CA ILE A 129 -4.81 -2.06 15.50
C ILE A 129 -3.59 -1.15 15.78
N PHE A 130 -3.79 0.17 15.88
CA PHE A 130 -2.68 1.10 16.16
C PHE A 130 -1.96 0.86 17.49
N PRO A 131 -2.60 0.43 18.60
CA PRO A 131 -1.87 0.01 19.79
C PRO A 131 -0.88 -1.14 19.54
N ILE A 132 -1.25 -2.11 18.69
CA ILE A 132 -0.35 -3.21 18.31
C ILE A 132 0.87 -2.65 17.55
N TYR A 133 0.65 -1.70 16.62
CA TYR A 133 1.72 -1.03 15.90
C TYR A 133 2.69 -0.27 16.83
N ASN A 134 2.19 0.39 17.86
CA ASN A 134 3.02 1.15 18.78
C ASN A 134 4.01 0.28 19.59
N GLU A 135 3.72 -1.02 19.75
CA GLU A 135 4.55 -1.99 20.46
C GLU A 135 5.43 -2.83 19.51
N ALA A 136 5.22 -2.70 18.20
CA ALA A 136 5.86 -3.54 17.20
C ALA A 136 7.30 -3.12 16.92
N GLU A 137 8.24 -4.04 17.00
CA GLU A 137 9.62 -3.84 16.54
C GLU A 137 9.71 -4.05 15.03
N GLY A 138 10.55 -3.26 14.35
CA GLY A 138 10.77 -3.34 12.91
C GLY A 138 9.66 -2.73 12.05
N LEU A 139 8.61 -2.15 12.63
CA LEU A 139 7.60 -1.40 11.90
C LEU A 139 8.16 -0.04 11.48
N ARG A 140 8.08 0.29 10.18
CA ARG A 140 8.52 1.57 9.62
C ARG A 140 7.40 2.59 9.51
N ALA A 141 6.28 2.17 8.93
CA ALA A 141 5.10 3.03 8.73
C ALA A 141 3.83 2.20 8.68
N ALA A 142 2.72 2.79 9.09
CA ALA A 142 1.40 2.22 8.93
C ALA A 142 0.38 3.30 8.58
N GLY A 143 -0.68 2.92 7.87
CA GLY A 143 -1.75 3.83 7.54
C GLY A 143 -3.05 3.12 7.18
N PHE A 144 -4.09 3.94 7.02
CA PHE A 144 -5.44 3.49 6.77
C PHE A 144 -6.23 4.53 5.98
N MET A 145 -7.09 4.07 5.10
CA MET A 145 -8.08 4.88 4.40
C MET A 145 -9.35 4.06 4.12
N VAL A 146 -10.45 4.74 3.85
CA VAL A 146 -11.68 4.11 3.34
C VAL A 146 -12.07 4.78 2.03
N VAL A 147 -12.27 3.97 0.99
CA VAL A 147 -12.65 4.41 -0.35
C VAL A 147 -13.80 3.55 -0.85
N ASP A 148 -14.92 4.16 -1.23
CA ASP A 148 -16.08 3.47 -1.81
C ASP A 148 -16.56 2.24 -1.02
N GLY A 149 -16.53 2.32 0.33
CA GLY A 149 -16.93 1.24 1.23
C GLY A 149 -15.92 0.10 1.34
N GLU A 150 -14.69 0.31 0.90
CA GLU A 150 -13.55 -0.57 1.12
C GLU A 150 -12.53 0.10 2.03
N ALA A 151 -12.29 -0.50 3.18
CA ALA A 151 -11.21 -0.12 4.09
C ALA A 151 -9.90 -0.73 3.59
N ILE A 152 -8.87 0.08 3.53
CA ILE A 152 -7.53 -0.33 3.11
C ILE A 152 -6.54 0.08 4.19
N SER A 153 -5.86 -0.90 4.79
CA SER A 153 -4.76 -0.65 5.72
C SER A 153 -3.46 -1.18 5.16
N TRP A 154 -2.37 -0.49 5.44
CA TRP A 154 -1.03 -0.92 5.06
C TRP A 154 -0.04 -0.74 6.21
N ASN A 155 0.98 -1.57 6.19
CA ASN A 155 2.11 -1.47 7.10
C ASN A 155 3.39 -1.95 6.42
N PHE A 156 4.48 -1.20 6.65
CA PHE A 156 5.81 -1.46 6.12
C PHE A 156 6.73 -1.90 7.25
N TRP A 157 7.55 -2.89 6.99
CA TRP A 157 8.42 -3.54 7.97
C TRP A 157 9.85 -3.65 7.44
N ASP A 158 10.80 -3.72 8.36
CA ASP A 158 12.20 -3.99 8.05
C ASP A 158 12.39 -5.38 7.40
N SER A 159 11.55 -6.35 7.79
CA SER A 159 11.61 -7.72 7.29
C SER A 159 10.28 -8.45 7.42
N GLU A 160 10.15 -9.57 6.70
CA GLU A 160 9.03 -10.49 6.83
C GLU A 160 8.96 -11.09 8.24
N GLU A 161 10.10 -11.40 8.85
CA GLU A 161 10.16 -11.95 10.21
C GLU A 161 9.55 -11.00 11.22
N ALA A 162 9.86 -9.70 11.14
CA ALA A 162 9.29 -8.67 12.01
C ALA A 162 7.77 -8.60 11.85
N ALA A 163 7.27 -8.62 10.62
CA ALA A 163 5.83 -8.65 10.35
C ALA A 163 5.16 -9.90 10.92
N ASN A 164 5.76 -11.08 10.73
CA ASN A 164 5.20 -12.37 11.14
C ASN A 164 5.06 -12.53 12.67
N VAL A 165 5.86 -11.80 13.46
CA VAL A 165 5.69 -11.74 14.93
C VAL A 165 4.36 -11.10 15.32
N VAL A 166 3.88 -10.14 14.54
CA VAL A 166 2.72 -9.30 14.88
C VAL A 166 1.43 -9.76 14.18
N VAL A 167 1.52 -10.41 13.02
CA VAL A 167 0.37 -10.90 12.23
C VAL A 167 -0.64 -11.72 13.05
N PRO A 168 -0.25 -12.63 13.98
CA PRO A 168 -1.23 -13.36 14.79
C PRO A 168 -2.12 -12.45 15.64
N LYS A 169 -1.56 -11.37 16.21
CA LYS A 169 -2.33 -10.39 17.00
C LYS A 169 -3.34 -9.64 16.13
N PHE A 170 -2.95 -9.26 14.90
CA PHE A 170 -3.89 -8.64 13.95
C PHE A 170 -5.04 -9.57 13.60
N ASN A 171 -4.75 -10.83 13.33
CA ASN A 171 -5.77 -11.80 12.97
C ASN A 171 -6.75 -12.06 14.12
N GLU A 172 -6.28 -12.03 15.38
CA GLU A 172 -7.13 -12.13 16.57
C GLU A 172 -8.10 -10.96 16.67
N GLU A 173 -7.60 -9.71 16.54
CA GLU A 173 -8.45 -8.51 16.58
C GLU A 173 -9.42 -8.48 15.39
N LEU A 174 -8.97 -8.79 14.17
CA LEU A 174 -9.85 -8.84 12.99
C LEU A 174 -10.94 -9.90 13.13
N SER A 175 -10.62 -11.07 13.71
CA SER A 175 -11.61 -12.12 13.97
C SER A 175 -12.64 -11.72 15.03
N SER A 176 -12.26 -10.85 15.97
CA SER A 176 -13.19 -10.32 16.99
C SER A 176 -14.15 -9.25 16.44
N ALA A 177 -13.91 -8.75 15.24
CA ALA A 177 -14.59 -7.61 14.62
C ALA A 177 -15.41 -8.00 13.38
N GLU A 178 -15.87 -9.26 13.28
CA GLU A 178 -16.63 -9.76 12.11
C GLU A 178 -17.86 -8.89 11.77
N GLU A 179 -18.50 -8.27 12.77
CA GLU A 179 -19.66 -7.39 12.54
C GLU A 179 -19.31 -6.05 11.83
N ILE A 180 -18.04 -5.66 11.81
CA ILE A 180 -17.57 -4.44 11.12
C ILE A 180 -17.39 -4.73 9.63
N PHE A 181 -17.05 -5.96 9.28
CA PHE A 181 -16.72 -6.38 7.93
C PHE A 181 -17.88 -7.09 7.25
N ASN A 182 -18.27 -6.64 6.05
CA ASN A 182 -19.30 -7.30 5.25
C ASN A 182 -18.83 -8.62 4.65
N GLU A 183 -17.50 -8.76 4.49
CA GLU A 183 -16.82 -9.94 3.95
C GLU A 183 -15.50 -10.13 4.71
N ALA A 184 -14.95 -11.34 4.70
CA ALA A 184 -13.67 -11.62 5.31
C ALA A 184 -12.55 -10.73 4.69
N PRO A 185 -11.75 -10.04 5.52
CA PRO A 185 -10.64 -9.22 5.02
C PRO A 185 -9.63 -10.05 4.20
N VAL A 186 -9.13 -9.47 3.11
CA VAL A 186 -8.10 -10.08 2.26
C VAL A 186 -6.78 -9.37 2.50
N ALA A 187 -5.75 -10.13 2.85
CA ALA A 187 -4.40 -9.60 3.07
C ALA A 187 -3.45 -10.03 1.95
N TYR A 188 -2.72 -9.06 1.42
CA TYR A 188 -1.60 -9.25 0.51
C TYR A 188 -0.30 -8.90 1.21
N MET A 189 0.70 -9.75 1.08
CA MET A 189 2.01 -9.55 1.72
C MET A 189 3.13 -9.84 0.73
N GLY A 190 4.20 -9.07 0.80
CA GLY A 190 5.34 -9.30 -0.06
C GLY A 190 6.48 -8.32 0.16
N THR A 191 7.65 -8.68 -0.36
CA THR A 191 8.81 -7.80 -0.36
C THR A 191 8.72 -6.80 -1.51
N ILE A 192 9.05 -5.54 -1.24
CA ILE A 192 9.13 -4.50 -2.26
C ILE A 192 10.32 -4.82 -3.17
N TYR A 193 10.04 -5.07 -4.44
CA TYR A 193 11.04 -5.36 -5.45
C TYR A 193 11.50 -4.11 -6.23
N ALA A 194 10.70 -3.03 -6.16
CA ALA A 194 11.03 -1.74 -6.76
C ALA A 194 10.28 -0.62 -6.04
N GLY A 195 10.94 0.48 -5.73
CA GLY A 195 10.32 1.64 -5.11
C GLY A 195 11.33 2.76 -4.87
N LYS A 196 10.81 3.91 -4.48
CA LYS A 196 11.60 5.10 -4.18
C LYS A 196 10.89 5.99 -3.17
N ASN A 197 11.64 6.55 -2.23
CA ASN A 197 11.23 7.68 -1.42
C ASN A 197 11.77 8.95 -2.07
N PHE A 198 10.91 9.93 -2.32
CA PHE A 198 11.28 11.18 -3.00
C PHE A 198 11.67 12.27 -2.02
N ILE A 199 11.26 12.13 -0.77
CA ILE A 199 11.58 13.04 0.34
C ILE A 199 12.02 12.25 1.56
N ASP A 200 12.76 12.92 2.46
CA ASP A 200 13.01 12.39 3.79
C ASP A 200 11.71 12.44 4.60
N ILE A 201 11.38 11.32 5.23
CA ILE A 201 10.16 11.18 6.01
C ILE A 201 10.58 11.05 7.48
N THR A 202 10.18 12.00 8.32
CA THR A 202 10.57 12.04 9.72
C THR A 202 9.62 11.22 10.59
N LYS A 203 10.20 10.57 11.62
CA LYS A 203 9.44 9.83 12.63
C LYS A 203 8.42 10.76 13.32
N GLY A 204 7.18 10.25 13.48
CA GLY A 204 6.10 10.96 14.15
C GLY A 204 5.29 11.88 13.25
N MET A 205 5.48 11.86 11.91
CA MET A 205 4.50 12.40 10.98
C MET A 205 3.21 11.56 11.08
N GLU A 206 2.11 12.26 11.34
CA GLU A 206 0.75 11.72 11.44
C GLU A 206 -0.13 12.28 10.30
#